data_85421685d8fbaffed357cc2c81e42fce
#
_entry.id   85421685d8fbaffed357cc2c81e42fce
#
_cell.length_a   1.000
_cell.length_b   1.000
_cell.length_c   1.000
_cell.angle_alpha   90.00
_cell.angle_beta   90.00
_cell.angle_gamma   90.00
#
_symmetry.space_group_name_H-M   'P 1'
#
loop_
_entity.id
_entity.type
_entity.pdbx_description
1 polymer ?
#
loop_
_entity_poly.entity_id
_entity_poly.type
_entity_poly.pdbx_seq_one_letter_code
_entity_poly.pdbx_strand_id
1 'polypeptide(L)'
;MLVPCQRSELFLTKGSNFNIFIGDFTESASTDLESKIIESGIFNCIIHEKKNFSHGRFINYEHLSAKKNIYFKSKNISLYESKLLDYLKNDQAIIIESRYDGILCEYDLLIASQYFMYYIANFLDIDISKPTYSEENDMKLFFYKGKL
;
A
#
# COMPACT_ATOMS: atom_id res chain seq x y z
N MET A 1 -1.19 12.97 15.22
CA MET A 1 0.21 13.39 15.29
C MET A 1 1.00 12.29 14.61
N LEU A 2 1.33 12.46 13.33
CA LEU A 2 2.10 11.47 12.58
C LEU A 2 3.47 11.37 13.24
N VAL A 3 3.79 10.20 13.76
CA VAL A 3 5.13 9.91 14.27
C VAL A 3 6.07 10.00 13.06
N PRO A 4 7.09 10.87 13.11
CA PRO A 4 8.07 10.91 12.03
C PRO A 4 8.75 9.55 11.99
N CYS A 5 8.64 8.88 10.85
CA CYS A 5 9.37 7.66 10.56
C CYS A 5 10.85 7.96 10.71
N GLN A 6 11.42 7.64 11.88
CA GLN A 6 12.84 7.77 12.10
C GLN A 6 13.54 6.73 11.23
N ARG A 7 14.23 7.26 10.20
CA ARG A 7 15.35 6.60 9.52
C ARG A 7 15.10 5.16 9.04
N SER A 8 14.30 5.00 8.03
CA SER A 8 14.77 4.19 6.93
C SER A 8 14.81 5.13 5.72
N GLU A 9 15.99 5.34 5.17
CA GLU A 9 16.09 5.77 3.79
C GLU A 9 15.41 4.67 3.01
N LEU A 10 14.07 4.78 2.93
CA LEU A 10 13.31 3.96 2.02
C LEU A 10 13.85 4.37 0.66
N PHE A 11 14.74 3.57 0.12
CA PHE A 11 15.16 3.70 -1.27
C PHE A 11 13.95 3.33 -2.13
N LEU A 12 13.01 4.29 -2.22
CA LEU A 12 11.87 4.23 -3.11
C LEU A 12 12.43 4.50 -4.50
N THR A 13 12.70 3.43 -5.22
CA THR A 13 13.08 3.53 -6.62
C THR A 13 11.87 3.22 -7.47
N LYS A 14 11.68 3.96 -8.57
CA LYS A 14 10.62 3.67 -9.54
C LYS A 14 10.67 2.19 -9.95
N GLY A 15 9.53 1.52 -9.96
CA GLY A 15 9.42 0.09 -10.26
C GLY A 15 9.59 -0.84 -9.05
N SER A 16 9.71 -0.32 -7.82
CA SER A 16 9.67 -1.15 -6.62
C SER A 16 8.32 -1.87 -6.50
N ASN A 17 8.34 -3.04 -5.84
CA ASN A 17 7.12 -3.80 -5.55
C ASN A 17 6.69 -3.56 -4.10
N PHE A 18 5.46 -3.11 -3.93
CA PHE A 18 4.87 -2.95 -2.61
C PHE A 18 3.96 -4.12 -2.28
N ASN A 19 4.06 -4.59 -1.05
CA ASN A 19 3.14 -5.55 -0.47
C ASN A 19 2.34 -4.81 0.62
N ILE A 20 1.03 -4.67 0.41
CA ILE A 20 0.12 -4.06 1.38
C ILE A 20 -0.58 -5.18 2.14
N PHE A 21 -0.45 -5.18 3.45
CA PHE A 21 -1.09 -6.17 4.32
C PHE A 21 -2.31 -5.56 4.99
N ILE A 22 -3.46 -6.20 4.80
CA ILE A 22 -4.74 -5.77 5.37
C ILE A 22 -4.87 -6.32 6.78
N GLY A 23 -5.06 -5.43 7.75
CA GLY A 23 -5.49 -5.72 9.11
C GLY A 23 -7.01 -5.67 9.26
N ASP A 24 -7.49 -5.80 10.51
CA ASP A 24 -8.90 -5.58 10.81
C ASP A 24 -9.25 -4.08 10.69
N PHE A 25 -10.36 -3.77 10.03
CA PHE A 25 -10.82 -2.40 9.78
C PHE A 25 -9.83 -1.52 9.00
N THR A 26 -9.09 -2.12 8.05
CA THR A 26 -8.09 -1.39 7.27
C THR A 26 -8.24 -1.58 5.76
N GLU A 27 -9.30 -2.28 5.33
CA GLU A 27 -9.52 -2.65 3.93
C GLU A 27 -9.67 -1.43 3.02
N SER A 28 -10.46 -0.44 3.44
CA SER A 28 -10.69 0.79 2.66
C SER A 28 -9.38 1.54 2.41
N ALA A 29 -8.54 1.71 3.44
CA ALA A 29 -7.26 2.39 3.33
C ALA A 29 -6.26 1.61 2.45
N SER A 30 -6.27 0.30 2.57
CA SER A 30 -5.38 -0.58 1.79
C SER A 30 -5.73 -0.57 0.31
N THR A 31 -7.02 -0.65 -0.02
CA THR A 31 -7.53 -0.61 -1.39
C THR A 31 -7.32 0.76 -2.03
N ASP A 32 -7.58 1.84 -1.28
CA ASP A 32 -7.34 3.21 -1.74
C ASP A 32 -5.85 3.45 -2.06
N LEU A 33 -4.96 3.01 -1.19
CA LEU A 33 -3.52 3.16 -1.41
C LEU A 33 -3.05 2.34 -2.62
N GLU A 34 -3.52 1.11 -2.74
CA GLU A 34 -3.20 0.24 -3.88
C GLU A 34 -3.63 0.88 -5.19
N SER A 35 -4.89 1.33 -5.30
CA SER A 35 -5.40 2.00 -6.49
C SER A 35 -4.54 3.20 -6.88
N LYS A 36 -4.21 4.06 -5.92
CA LYS A 36 -3.38 5.25 -6.18
C LYS A 36 -1.95 4.90 -6.62
N ILE A 37 -1.36 3.89 -6.01
CA ILE A 37 -0.03 3.41 -6.40
C ILE A 37 -0.05 2.90 -7.86
N ILE A 38 -1.03 2.08 -8.21
CA ILE A 38 -1.16 1.50 -9.55
C ILE A 38 -1.49 2.59 -10.58
N GLU A 39 -2.47 3.45 -10.29
CA GLU A 39 -2.87 4.54 -11.19
C GLU A 39 -1.76 5.56 -11.43
N SER A 40 -0.89 5.79 -10.44
CA SER A 40 0.26 6.67 -10.61
C SER A 40 1.34 6.09 -11.53
N GLY A 41 1.34 4.78 -11.79
CA GLY A 41 2.37 4.10 -12.58
C GLY A 41 3.77 4.13 -11.96
N ILE A 42 3.89 4.47 -10.68
CA ILE A 42 5.20 4.62 -10.02
C ILE A 42 5.73 3.28 -9.55
N PHE A 43 4.84 2.44 -8.98
CA PHE A 43 5.17 1.16 -8.38
C PHE A 43 4.19 0.08 -8.79
N ASN A 44 4.61 -1.16 -8.64
CA ASN A 44 3.71 -2.30 -8.59
C ASN A 44 3.23 -2.50 -7.16
N CYS A 45 2.01 -2.99 -6.99
CA CYS A 45 1.44 -3.23 -5.68
C CYS A 45 0.66 -4.54 -5.63
N ILE A 46 0.75 -5.23 -4.50
CA ILE A 46 0.00 -6.47 -4.24
C ILE A 46 -0.64 -6.35 -2.86
N ILE A 47 -1.95 -6.54 -2.80
CA ILE A 47 -2.67 -6.61 -1.53
C ILE A 47 -2.67 -8.06 -1.01
N HIS A 48 -2.34 -8.21 0.26
CA HIS A 48 -2.37 -9.46 0.99
C HIS A 48 -3.41 -9.43 2.09
N GLU A 49 -4.51 -10.14 1.88
CA GLU A 49 -5.46 -10.44 2.94
C GLU A 49 -4.91 -11.52 3.87
N LYS A 50 -5.22 -11.45 5.15
CA LYS A 50 -4.74 -12.36 6.19
C LYS A 50 -4.88 -13.84 5.82
N LYS A 51 -6.10 -14.24 5.44
CA LYS A 51 -6.37 -15.65 5.10
C LYS A 51 -5.60 -16.09 3.87
N ASN A 52 -5.63 -15.29 2.83
CA ASN A 52 -4.96 -15.61 1.57
C ASN A 52 -3.44 -15.65 1.70
N PHE A 53 -2.87 -14.80 2.54
CA PHE A 53 -1.44 -14.81 2.81
C PHE A 53 -1.02 -16.12 3.47
N SER A 54 -1.73 -16.57 4.51
CA SER A 54 -1.44 -17.80 5.23
C SER A 54 -1.62 -19.08 4.39
N HIS A 55 -2.48 -19.03 3.36
CA HIS A 55 -2.82 -20.18 2.52
C HIS A 55 -1.99 -20.33 1.24
N GLY A 56 -0.79 -19.75 1.19
CA GLY A 56 0.15 -20.02 0.12
C GLY A 56 0.80 -18.77 -0.49
N ARG A 57 0.23 -17.58 -0.34
CA ARG A 57 0.87 -16.34 -0.85
C ARG A 57 2.21 -16.05 -0.19
N PHE A 58 2.40 -16.51 1.07
CA PHE A 58 3.67 -16.34 1.75
C PHE A 58 4.82 -17.07 1.04
N ILE A 59 4.57 -18.18 0.35
CA ILE A 59 5.59 -18.91 -0.42
C ILE A 59 6.11 -18.02 -1.55
N ASN A 60 5.19 -17.40 -2.30
CA ASN A 60 5.58 -16.48 -3.36
C ASN A 60 6.28 -15.23 -2.78
N TYR A 61 5.77 -14.72 -1.67
CA TYR A 61 6.35 -13.60 -0.96
C TYR A 61 7.81 -13.86 -0.55
N GLU A 62 8.13 -15.05 -0.04
CA GLU A 62 9.50 -15.43 0.34
C GLU A 62 10.48 -15.35 -0.83
N HIS A 63 10.02 -15.61 -2.04
CA HIS A 63 10.83 -15.57 -3.26
C HIS A 63 10.95 -14.19 -3.91
N LEU A 64 10.22 -13.20 -3.41
CA LEU A 64 10.33 -11.83 -3.92
C LEU A 64 11.66 -11.20 -3.50
N SER A 65 12.38 -10.66 -4.46
CA SER A 65 13.52 -9.78 -4.21
C SER A 65 13.02 -8.37 -3.89
N ALA A 66 13.74 -7.65 -3.02
CA ALA A 66 13.46 -6.23 -2.71
C ALA A 66 12.01 -5.96 -2.23
N LYS A 67 11.59 -6.65 -1.20
CA LYS A 67 10.28 -6.50 -0.57
C LYS A 67 10.14 -5.13 0.10
N LYS A 68 9.06 -4.43 -0.20
CA LYS A 68 8.63 -3.20 0.50
C LYS A 68 7.27 -3.49 1.10
N ASN A 69 7.19 -3.51 2.41
CA ASN A 69 5.99 -3.91 3.13
C ASN A 69 5.30 -2.71 3.75
N ILE A 70 4.00 -2.60 3.56
CA ILE A 70 3.13 -1.63 4.22
C ILE A 70 2.09 -2.42 5.01
N TYR A 71 1.94 -2.10 6.27
CA TYR A 71 0.93 -2.69 7.12
C TYR A 71 0.07 -1.60 7.73
N PHE A 72 -1.22 -1.65 7.43
CA PHE A 72 -2.20 -0.82 8.10
C PHE A 72 -2.68 -1.52 9.38
N LYS A 73 -2.56 -0.83 10.50
CA LYS A 73 -2.79 -1.40 11.82
C LYS A 73 -3.86 -0.64 12.57
N SER A 74 -4.89 -1.33 13.06
CA SER A 74 -5.82 -0.80 14.04
C SER A 74 -5.20 -0.76 15.45
N LYS A 75 -5.82 -0.06 16.38
CA LYS A 75 -5.36 0.03 17.77
C LYS A 75 -5.22 -1.34 18.42
N ASN A 76 -6.25 -2.17 18.28
CA ASN A 76 -6.26 -3.52 18.81
C ASN A 76 -6.08 -4.51 17.67
N ILE A 77 -5.10 -5.39 17.79
CA ILE A 77 -4.77 -6.40 16.79
C ILE A 77 -4.95 -7.80 17.36
N SER A 78 -5.32 -8.73 16.49
CA SER A 78 -5.41 -10.14 16.83
C SER A 78 -4.03 -10.75 17.07
N LEU A 79 -3.99 -11.92 17.72
CA LEU A 79 -2.73 -12.66 17.90
C LEU A 79 -2.08 -13.02 16.56
N TYR A 80 -2.88 -13.30 15.54
CA TYR A 80 -2.38 -13.56 14.19
C TYR A 80 -1.66 -12.32 13.61
N GLU A 81 -2.27 -11.16 13.74
CA GLU A 81 -1.70 -9.90 13.25
C GLU A 81 -0.40 -9.54 13.99
N SER A 82 -0.35 -9.80 15.30
CA SER A 82 0.87 -9.60 16.07
C SER A 82 2.02 -10.46 15.52
N LYS A 83 1.76 -11.75 15.25
CA LYS A 83 2.76 -12.65 14.66
C LYS A 83 3.16 -12.25 13.25
N LEU A 84 2.20 -11.80 12.44
CA LEU A 84 2.47 -11.31 11.09
C LEU A 84 3.35 -10.06 11.13
N LEU A 85 3.05 -9.13 12.02
CA LEU A 85 3.87 -7.92 12.21
C LEU A 85 5.30 -8.26 12.63
N ASP A 86 5.48 -9.19 13.55
CA ASP A 86 6.82 -9.62 13.98
C ASP A 86 7.61 -10.26 12.82
N TYR A 87 6.92 -11.02 11.99
CA TYR A 87 7.50 -11.58 10.77
C TYR A 87 7.90 -10.48 9.78
N LEU A 88 7.01 -9.50 9.50
CA LEU A 88 7.25 -8.44 8.54
C LEU A 88 8.30 -7.41 8.99
N LYS A 89 8.48 -7.20 10.28
CA LYS A 89 9.50 -6.28 10.83
C LYS A 89 10.91 -6.67 10.39
N ASN A 90 11.17 -7.95 10.19
CA ASN A 90 12.46 -8.42 9.71
C ASN A 90 12.75 -7.98 8.26
N ASP A 91 11.70 -7.68 7.49
CA ASP A 91 11.74 -7.29 6.09
C ASP A 91 11.49 -5.78 5.86
N GLN A 92 11.74 -4.93 6.85
CA GLN A 92 11.56 -3.47 6.76
C GLN A 92 10.13 -3.04 6.42
N ALA A 93 9.18 -3.39 7.25
CA ALA A 93 7.79 -2.97 7.09
C ALA A 93 7.56 -1.52 7.54
N ILE A 94 6.81 -0.78 6.75
CA ILE A 94 6.21 0.50 7.14
C ILE A 94 4.89 0.19 7.83
N ILE A 95 4.77 0.58 9.09
CA ILE A 95 3.53 0.39 9.86
C ILE A 95 2.81 1.73 9.95
N ILE A 96 1.60 1.79 9.41
CA ILE A 96 0.70 2.94 9.51
C ILE A 96 -0.38 2.56 10.52
N GLU A 97 -0.31 3.15 11.70
CA GLU A 97 -1.13 2.77 12.85
C GLU A 97 -2.20 3.82 13.15
N SER A 98 -3.45 3.35 13.31
CA SER A 98 -4.52 4.14 13.89
C SER A 98 -4.57 3.98 15.40
N ARG A 99 -4.95 5.05 16.09
CA ARG A 99 -5.28 5.01 17.52
C ARG A 99 -6.72 4.57 17.82
N TYR A 100 -7.47 4.25 16.78
CA TYR A 100 -8.88 3.87 16.84
C TYR A 100 -9.08 2.42 16.43
N ASP A 101 -10.27 1.93 16.71
CA ASP A 101 -10.80 0.65 16.24
C ASP A 101 -12.10 0.86 15.47
N GLY A 102 -12.57 -0.19 14.79
CA GLY A 102 -13.81 -0.18 14.04
C GLY A 102 -13.82 0.86 12.93
N ILE A 103 -14.97 1.46 12.65
CA ILE A 103 -15.15 2.39 11.55
C ILE A 103 -14.28 3.64 11.65
N LEU A 104 -13.97 4.11 12.86
CA LEU A 104 -13.07 5.25 13.05
C LEU A 104 -11.63 4.93 12.63
N CYS A 105 -11.23 3.67 12.79
CA CYS A 105 -9.93 3.20 12.29
C CYS A 105 -9.86 3.32 10.77
N GLU A 106 -10.91 2.89 10.05
CA GLU A 106 -10.94 2.99 8.59
C GLU A 106 -10.81 4.43 8.10
N TYR A 107 -11.54 5.38 8.70
CA TYR A 107 -11.43 6.79 8.34
C TYR A 107 -10.05 7.38 8.63
N ASP A 108 -9.50 7.09 9.80
CA ASP A 108 -8.18 7.58 10.21
C ASP A 108 -7.07 7.07 9.26
N LEU A 109 -7.12 5.78 8.93
CA LEU A 109 -6.16 5.16 8.02
C LEU A 109 -6.36 5.55 6.57
N LEU A 110 -7.60 5.79 6.14
CA LEU A 110 -7.87 6.31 4.79
C LEU A 110 -7.26 7.70 4.61
N ILE A 111 -7.37 8.58 5.61
CA ILE A 111 -6.68 9.87 5.58
C ILE A 111 -5.17 9.68 5.58
N ALA A 112 -4.66 8.76 6.41
CA ALA A 112 -3.23 8.47 6.47
C ALA A 112 -2.67 7.93 5.13
N SER A 113 -3.44 7.12 4.40
CA SER A 113 -3.07 6.62 3.06
C SER A 113 -2.88 7.76 2.06
N GLN A 114 -3.76 8.79 2.11
CA GLN A 114 -3.64 9.98 1.25
C GLN A 114 -2.35 10.76 1.53
N TYR A 115 -2.05 10.99 2.82
CA TYR A 115 -0.82 11.66 3.21
C TYR A 115 0.41 10.85 2.85
N PHE A 116 0.34 9.53 2.98
CA PHE A 116 1.44 8.65 2.60
C PHE A 116 1.73 8.72 1.10
N MET A 117 0.69 8.69 0.26
CA MET A 117 0.84 8.83 -1.19
C MET A 117 1.39 10.22 -1.58
N TYR A 118 0.89 11.29 -0.96
CA TYR A 118 1.41 12.63 -1.15
C TYR A 118 2.89 12.71 -0.78
N TYR A 119 3.29 12.10 0.33
CA TYR A 119 4.69 12.06 0.77
C TYR A 119 5.58 11.34 -0.25
N ILE A 120 5.14 10.18 -0.76
CA ILE A 120 5.87 9.44 -1.80
C ILE A 120 6.04 10.29 -3.06
N ALA A 121 4.97 10.92 -3.52
CA ALA A 121 4.99 11.75 -4.72
C ALA A 121 5.98 12.91 -4.59
N ASN A 122 5.97 13.61 -3.46
CA ASN A 122 6.94 14.67 -3.19
C ASN A 122 8.38 14.15 -3.08
N PHE A 123 8.58 13.02 -2.43
CA PHE A 123 9.91 12.44 -2.28
C PHE A 123 10.54 12.05 -3.63
N LEU A 124 9.71 11.57 -4.55
CA LEU A 124 10.13 11.16 -5.89
C LEU A 124 10.09 12.30 -6.92
N ASP A 125 9.67 13.50 -6.52
CA ASP A 125 9.46 14.65 -7.41
C ASP A 125 8.53 14.31 -8.59
N ILE A 126 7.40 13.66 -8.30
CA ILE A 126 6.42 13.22 -9.29
C ILE A 126 5.10 13.92 -9.08
N ASP A 127 4.55 14.51 -10.14
CA ASP A 127 3.18 15.03 -10.17
C ASP A 127 2.18 13.93 -10.51
N ILE A 128 1.61 13.32 -9.47
CA ILE A 128 0.61 12.24 -9.64
C ILE A 128 -0.72 12.70 -10.24
N SER A 129 -0.95 14.02 -10.33
CA SER A 129 -2.14 14.54 -11.00
C SER A 129 -2.03 14.50 -12.53
N LYS A 130 -0.83 14.23 -13.03
CA LYS A 130 -0.51 14.15 -14.46
C LYS A 130 0.18 12.82 -14.78
N PRO A 131 -0.55 11.70 -14.71
CA PRO A 131 0.03 10.42 -15.08
C PRO A 131 0.50 10.48 -16.54
N THR A 132 1.73 9.98 -16.76
CA THR A 132 2.30 9.92 -18.12
C THR A 132 1.81 8.63 -18.79
N TYR A 133 1.06 8.79 -19.86
CA TYR A 133 0.74 7.70 -20.79
C TYR A 133 1.63 7.80 -22.01
N SER A 134 1.94 6.66 -22.66
CA SER A 134 2.48 6.73 -24.01
C SER A 134 1.35 7.15 -24.96
N GLU A 135 1.58 8.14 -25.80
CA GLU A 135 0.58 8.62 -26.79
C GLU A 135 0.07 7.51 -27.71
N GLU A 136 0.88 6.48 -27.96
CA GLU A 136 0.51 5.31 -28.75
C GLU A 136 -0.49 4.38 -28.07
N ASN A 137 -0.52 4.35 -26.73
CA ASN A 137 -1.48 3.58 -25.95
C ASN A 137 -2.76 4.35 -25.65
N ASP A 138 -3.00 5.35 -26.48
CA ASP A 138 -4.12 6.23 -26.46
C ASP A 138 -5.38 5.48 -26.03
N MET A 139 -5.77 5.67 -24.82
CA MET A 139 -7.11 5.59 -24.24
C MET A 139 -8.18 4.79 -25.04
N LYS A 140 -7.80 4.09 -26.09
CA LYS A 140 -8.68 3.25 -26.90
C LYS A 140 -9.39 2.17 -26.08
N LEU A 141 -8.75 1.75 -24.97
CA LEU A 141 -9.37 0.85 -24.00
C LEU A 141 -10.45 1.53 -23.16
N PHE A 142 -10.34 2.84 -22.91
CA PHE A 142 -11.24 3.56 -22.01
C PHE A 142 -12.29 4.39 -22.76
N PHE A 143 -12.03 4.77 -24.01
CA PHE A 143 -12.96 5.50 -24.85
C PHE A 143 -13.55 4.61 -25.95
N TYR A 144 -14.11 3.48 -25.58
CA TYR A 144 -15.03 2.80 -26.47
C TYR A 144 -16.28 3.65 -26.57
N LYS A 145 -16.31 4.56 -27.56
CA LYS A 145 -17.49 5.39 -27.82
C LYS A 145 -18.69 4.49 -28.02
N GLY A 146 -19.50 4.37 -26.99
CA GLY A 146 -20.91 4.11 -27.12
C GLY A 146 -21.36 2.70 -27.52
N LYS A 147 -20.71 1.64 -27.02
CA LYS A 147 -21.27 0.30 -27.03
C LYS A 147 -20.85 -0.46 -25.76
N LEU A 148 -21.48 -0.15 -24.68
CA LEU A 148 -21.80 -1.08 -23.60
C LEU A 148 -23.27 -1.40 -23.69
#